data_bf5d76c6dcdc4861684ce45a1348a084
#
_entry.id   bf5d76c6dcdc4861684ce45a1348a084
#
_cell.length_a   1.000
_cell.length_b   1.000
_cell.length_c   1.000
_cell.angle_alpha   90.00
_cell.angle_beta   90.00
_cell.angle_gamma   90.00
#
_symmetry.space_group_name_H-M   'P 1'
#
loop_
_entity.id
_entity.type
_entity.pdbx_description
1 polymer ?
#
loop_
_entity_poly.entity_id
_entity_poly.type
_entity_poly.pdbx_seq_one_letter_code
_entity_poly.pdbx_strand_id
1 'polypeptide(L)'
;ILRRLVGSEMCIRDSLMMVPGNQSGEKLVNALLKPSLVAKEESQIKEKAMEVINFLNLSHLKNELAGNLSGGQKKLLELGRTMMVDAKLVLLDEVGAGVNRTLLKDLGTAIEKLNKEKGYTFCMIEHDMDFIGRLCDPVIVMAEGSVLFEGSVEDAKKDEKVIESYLGRG
;
A
#
# COMPACT_ATOMS: atom_id res chain seq x y z
N ILE A 1 -7.88 19.78 -0.06
CA ILE A 1 -9.18 19.77 0.64
C ILE A 1 -9.91 18.44 0.41
N LEU A 2 -9.88 17.88 -0.80
CA LEU A 2 -10.51 16.55 -1.10
C LEU A 2 -9.87 15.34 -0.38
N ARG A 3 -8.58 15.40 -0.02
CA ARG A 3 -7.87 14.31 0.69
C ARG A 3 -8.38 14.05 2.13
N ARG A 4 -9.13 14.97 2.72
CA ARG A 4 -9.61 14.85 4.10
C ARG A 4 -11.05 14.35 4.21
N LEU A 5 -11.84 14.44 3.15
CA LEU A 5 -13.26 14.09 3.14
C LEU A 5 -13.53 12.63 2.69
N VAL A 6 -12.69 12.08 1.81
CA VAL A 6 -12.85 10.72 1.32
C VAL A 6 -11.95 9.77 2.12
N GLY A 7 -12.48 9.14 3.14
CA GLY A 7 -11.84 8.04 3.81
C GLY A 7 -11.82 8.06 5.35
N SER A 8 -11.86 9.20 6.04
CA SER A 8 -11.83 9.21 7.51
C SER A 8 -13.20 8.91 8.13
N GLU A 9 -14.29 9.27 7.46
CA GLU A 9 -15.67 9.12 7.94
C GLU A 9 -16.38 7.91 7.35
N MET A 10 -15.70 7.14 6.50
CA MET A 10 -16.22 5.92 5.90
C MET A 10 -15.65 4.70 6.62
N CYS A 11 -16.42 3.62 6.68
CA CYS A 11 -15.88 2.36 7.17
C CYS A 11 -14.80 1.81 6.21
N ILE A 12 -13.91 0.98 6.74
CA ILE A 12 -12.78 0.41 6.00
C ILE A 12 -13.23 -0.28 4.73
N ARG A 13 -14.27 -1.10 4.81
CA ARG A 13 -14.84 -1.81 3.65
C ARG A 13 -15.29 -0.83 2.56
N ASP A 14 -16.08 0.17 2.92
CA ASP A 14 -16.63 1.10 1.95
C ASP A 14 -15.53 1.98 1.33
N SER A 15 -14.49 2.29 2.12
CA SER A 15 -13.28 2.96 1.64
C SER A 15 -12.52 2.18 0.55
N LEU A 16 -12.56 0.84 0.59
CA LEU A 16 -12.00 -0.02 -0.47
C LEU A 16 -12.95 -0.12 -1.66
N MET A 17 -14.25 -0.24 -1.42
CA MET A 17 -15.25 -0.37 -2.48
C MET A 17 -15.32 0.85 -3.42
N MET A 18 -14.88 2.01 -2.97
CA MET A 18 -14.82 3.24 -3.79
C MET A 18 -13.61 3.31 -4.73
N VAL A 19 -12.63 2.41 -4.60
CA VAL A 19 -11.37 2.49 -5.37
C VAL A 19 -11.52 2.07 -6.83
N PRO A 20 -12.24 0.97 -7.17
CA PRO A 20 -12.43 0.60 -8.57
C PRO A 20 -13.20 1.69 -9.32
N GLY A 21 -12.62 2.20 -10.42
CA GLY A 21 -13.27 3.18 -11.27
C GLY A 21 -14.26 2.56 -12.25
N ASN A 22 -15.02 3.42 -12.95
CA ASN A 22 -15.99 3.03 -13.99
C ASN A 22 -17.11 2.09 -13.52
N GLN A 23 -17.51 2.20 -12.27
CA GLN A 23 -18.64 1.43 -11.74
C GLN A 23 -19.93 1.83 -12.47
N SER A 24 -20.75 0.84 -12.86
CA SER A 24 -22.00 1.11 -13.58
C SER A 24 -22.96 2.01 -12.80
N GLY A 25 -22.93 1.95 -11.47
CA GLY A 25 -23.73 2.77 -10.56
C GLY A 25 -23.40 4.26 -10.57
N GLU A 26 -22.22 4.67 -11.04
CA GLU A 26 -21.83 6.08 -11.19
C GLU A 26 -22.62 6.78 -12.31
N LYS A 27 -23.22 6.02 -13.22
CA LYS A 27 -24.04 6.55 -14.31
C LYS A 27 -25.51 6.55 -13.92
N LEU A 28 -26.12 7.74 -13.79
CA LEU A 28 -27.54 7.92 -13.46
C LEU A 28 -28.46 7.03 -14.29
N VAL A 29 -28.21 6.91 -15.59
CA VAL A 29 -29.01 6.07 -16.50
C VAL A 29 -28.94 4.59 -16.07
N ASN A 30 -27.77 4.08 -15.70
CA ASN A 30 -27.62 2.69 -15.26
C ASN A 30 -28.27 2.47 -13.89
N ALA A 31 -28.07 3.42 -12.97
CA ALA A 31 -28.67 3.34 -11.63
C ALA A 31 -30.21 3.27 -11.69
N LEU A 32 -30.86 4.00 -12.63
CA LEU A 32 -32.30 4.02 -12.79
C LEU A 32 -32.83 2.85 -13.65
N LEU A 33 -32.14 2.52 -14.74
CA LEU A 33 -32.69 1.57 -15.75
C LEU A 33 -32.10 0.16 -15.62
N LYS A 34 -30.98 -0.02 -14.89
CA LYS A 34 -30.28 -1.32 -14.75
C LYS A 34 -29.91 -1.63 -13.29
N PRO A 35 -30.84 -1.56 -12.33
CA PRO A 35 -30.51 -1.76 -10.90
C PRO A 35 -29.95 -3.15 -10.61
N SER A 36 -30.36 -4.18 -11.34
CA SER A 36 -29.79 -5.54 -11.17
C SER A 36 -28.33 -5.65 -11.59
N LEU A 37 -27.91 -4.92 -12.64
CA LEU A 37 -26.51 -4.85 -13.05
C LEU A 37 -25.67 -4.17 -11.99
N VAL A 38 -26.13 -3.02 -11.49
CA VAL A 38 -25.45 -2.26 -10.43
C VAL A 38 -25.29 -3.12 -9.17
N ALA A 39 -26.37 -3.75 -8.71
CA ALA A 39 -26.34 -4.61 -7.53
C ALA A 39 -25.37 -5.79 -7.68
N LYS A 40 -25.27 -6.38 -8.86
CA LYS A 40 -24.32 -7.45 -9.14
C LYS A 40 -22.86 -6.97 -9.05
N GLU A 41 -22.55 -5.84 -9.68
CA GLU A 41 -21.22 -5.24 -9.62
C GLU A 41 -20.82 -4.85 -8.18
N GLU A 42 -21.72 -4.20 -7.45
CA GLU A 42 -21.49 -3.85 -6.05
C GLU A 42 -21.23 -5.08 -5.18
N SER A 43 -21.94 -6.20 -5.42
CA SER A 43 -21.69 -7.46 -4.71
C SER A 43 -20.29 -7.99 -5.00
N GLN A 44 -19.85 -7.96 -6.24
CA GLN A 44 -18.48 -8.42 -6.63
C GLN A 44 -17.39 -7.53 -6.02
N ILE A 45 -17.58 -6.21 -6.07
CA ILE A 45 -16.65 -5.25 -5.46
C ILE A 45 -16.59 -5.46 -3.94
N LYS A 46 -17.73 -5.71 -3.31
CA LYS A 46 -17.80 -6.00 -1.87
C LYS A 46 -17.08 -7.31 -1.50
N GLU A 47 -17.26 -8.36 -2.29
CA GLU A 47 -16.51 -9.62 -2.12
C GLU A 47 -15.00 -9.37 -2.20
N LYS A 48 -14.53 -8.71 -3.26
CA LYS A 48 -13.12 -8.35 -3.42
C LYS A 48 -12.61 -7.51 -2.24
N ALA A 49 -13.37 -6.52 -1.79
CA ALA A 49 -13.01 -5.71 -0.63
C ALA A 49 -12.86 -6.55 0.64
N MET A 50 -13.73 -7.54 0.85
CA MET A 50 -13.64 -8.45 1.99
C MET A 50 -12.43 -9.38 1.90
N GLU A 51 -12.08 -9.87 0.70
CA GLU A 51 -10.85 -10.63 0.48
C GLU A 51 -9.60 -9.82 0.82
N VAL A 52 -9.55 -8.55 0.38
CA VAL A 52 -8.46 -7.62 0.70
C VAL A 52 -8.37 -7.37 2.20
N ILE A 53 -9.47 -7.10 2.87
CA ILE A 53 -9.53 -6.91 4.32
C ILE A 53 -9.01 -8.15 5.07
N ASN A 54 -9.40 -9.34 4.64
CA ASN A 54 -8.93 -10.59 5.22
C ASN A 54 -7.44 -10.81 4.98
N PHE A 55 -6.95 -10.56 3.77
CA PHE A 55 -5.53 -10.65 3.41
C PHE A 55 -4.65 -9.77 4.29
N LEU A 56 -5.13 -8.56 4.61
CA LEU A 56 -4.43 -7.58 5.45
C LEU A 56 -4.64 -7.78 6.96
N ASN A 57 -5.34 -8.84 7.39
CA ASN A 57 -5.69 -9.10 8.79
C ASN A 57 -6.50 -7.96 9.45
N LEU A 58 -7.28 -7.22 8.68
CA LEU A 58 -8.13 -6.12 9.16
C LEU A 58 -9.60 -6.52 9.37
N SER A 59 -9.94 -7.80 9.33
CA SER A 59 -11.33 -8.32 9.37
C SER A 59 -12.10 -7.88 10.62
N HIS A 60 -11.40 -7.77 11.76
CA HIS A 60 -11.96 -7.31 13.03
C HIS A 60 -12.32 -5.82 13.02
N LEU A 61 -11.80 -5.05 12.06
CA LEU A 61 -12.00 -3.61 11.91
C LEU A 61 -12.87 -3.24 10.70
N LYS A 62 -13.43 -4.21 9.98
CA LYS A 62 -14.11 -3.99 8.68
C LYS A 62 -15.22 -2.93 8.71
N ASN A 63 -15.89 -2.76 9.86
CA ASN A 63 -16.96 -1.79 10.05
C ASN A 63 -16.51 -0.53 10.80
N GLU A 64 -15.23 -0.47 11.22
CA GLU A 64 -14.68 0.72 11.86
C GLU A 64 -14.46 1.84 10.84
N LEU A 65 -14.55 3.08 11.32
CA LEU A 65 -14.20 4.24 10.51
C LEU A 65 -12.70 4.24 10.22
N ALA A 66 -12.34 4.48 8.97
CA ALA A 66 -10.93 4.53 8.55
C ALA A 66 -10.13 5.61 9.33
N GLY A 67 -10.82 6.65 9.82
CA GLY A 67 -10.24 7.67 10.68
C GLY A 67 -9.72 7.14 12.02
N ASN A 68 -10.36 6.10 12.57
CA ASN A 68 -10.03 5.49 13.87
C ASN A 68 -8.84 4.53 13.81
N LEU A 69 -8.38 4.19 12.61
CA LEU A 69 -7.23 3.32 12.43
C LEU A 69 -5.94 3.94 12.96
N SER A 70 -5.08 3.12 13.55
CA SER A 70 -3.70 3.51 13.84
C SER A 70 -2.92 3.84 12.55
N GLY A 71 -1.80 4.54 12.69
CA GLY A 71 -0.96 4.91 11.54
C GLY A 71 -0.58 3.71 10.66
N GLY A 72 -0.13 2.61 11.26
CA GLY A 72 0.22 1.40 10.52
C GLY A 72 -0.98 0.69 9.88
N GLN A 73 -2.14 0.68 10.53
CA GLN A 73 -3.37 0.14 9.95
C GLN A 73 -3.84 0.97 8.75
N LYS A 74 -3.65 2.31 8.79
CA LYS A 74 -3.90 3.18 7.63
C LYS A 74 -2.98 2.84 6.47
N LYS A 75 -1.71 2.56 6.71
CA LYS A 75 -0.76 2.12 5.66
C LYS A 75 -1.14 0.76 5.06
N LEU A 76 -1.59 -0.20 5.88
CA LEU A 76 -2.15 -1.45 5.38
C LEU A 76 -3.40 -1.22 4.51
N LEU A 77 -4.29 -0.31 4.91
CA LEU A 77 -5.47 0.04 4.11
C LEU A 77 -5.09 0.72 2.79
N GLU A 78 -4.06 1.59 2.79
CA GLU A 78 -3.52 2.18 1.56
C GLU A 78 -2.98 1.12 0.61
N LEU A 79 -2.23 0.12 1.12
CA LEU A 79 -1.80 -1.03 0.34
C LEU A 79 -3.02 -1.82 -0.20
N GLY A 80 -4.06 -2.02 0.61
CA GLY A 80 -5.30 -2.67 0.18
C GLY A 80 -5.99 -1.96 -0.98
N ARG A 81 -5.91 -0.65 -1.06
CA ARG A 81 -6.45 0.11 -2.19
C ARG A 81 -5.76 -0.25 -3.50
N THR A 82 -4.46 -0.51 -3.50
CA THR A 82 -3.74 -0.94 -4.72
C THR A 82 -4.21 -2.32 -5.18
N MET A 83 -4.64 -3.18 -4.25
CA MET A 83 -5.19 -4.50 -4.57
C MET A 83 -6.57 -4.42 -5.21
N MET A 84 -7.36 -3.37 -4.91
CA MET A 84 -8.69 -3.20 -5.52
C MET A 84 -8.63 -2.89 -7.01
N VAL A 85 -7.51 -2.36 -7.51
CA VAL A 85 -7.30 -2.00 -8.94
C VAL A 85 -6.38 -2.96 -9.69
N ASP A 86 -5.94 -4.06 -9.08
CA ASP A 86 -5.03 -5.05 -9.65
C ASP A 86 -3.77 -4.39 -10.27
N ALA A 87 -3.14 -3.53 -9.49
CA ALA A 87 -1.95 -2.79 -9.89
C ALA A 87 -0.81 -3.75 -10.28
N LYS A 88 -0.12 -3.49 -11.39
CA LYS A 88 1.08 -4.25 -11.78
C LYS A 88 2.35 -3.70 -11.14
N LEU A 89 2.41 -2.40 -10.97
CA LEU A 89 3.50 -1.67 -10.33
C LEU A 89 2.92 -0.78 -9.23
N VAL A 90 3.48 -0.87 -8.03
CA VAL A 90 3.11 -0.06 -6.87
C VAL A 90 4.33 0.74 -6.42
N LEU A 91 4.17 2.05 -6.34
CA LEU A 91 5.18 2.96 -5.83
C LEU A 91 4.87 3.24 -4.35
N LEU A 92 5.82 2.94 -3.47
CA LEU A 92 5.72 3.12 -2.03
C LEU A 92 6.74 4.17 -1.58
N ASP A 93 6.24 5.21 -0.92
CA ASP A 93 7.06 6.31 -0.43
C ASP A 93 6.92 6.40 1.10
N GLU A 94 8.04 6.11 1.80
CA GLU A 94 8.16 6.14 3.26
C GLU A 94 6.99 5.46 3.99
N VAL A 95 6.63 4.26 3.57
CA VAL A 95 5.48 3.54 4.14
C VAL A 95 5.72 3.11 5.59
N GLY A 96 6.98 3.00 6.02
CA GLY A 96 7.38 2.69 7.38
C GLY A 96 7.32 3.87 8.35
N ALA A 97 7.21 5.10 7.85
CA ALA A 97 7.24 6.29 8.69
C ALA A 97 6.09 6.32 9.72
N GLY A 98 6.43 6.40 11.00
CA GLY A 98 5.45 6.43 12.09
C GLY A 98 4.73 5.11 12.37
N VAL A 99 5.18 4.02 11.77
CA VAL A 99 4.62 2.67 11.98
C VAL A 99 5.42 1.94 13.06
N ASN A 100 4.74 1.32 14.02
CA ASN A 100 5.43 0.49 15.02
C ASN A 100 6.00 -0.79 14.37
N ARG A 101 7.01 -1.40 15.02
CA ARG A 101 7.75 -2.56 14.48
C ARG A 101 6.86 -3.76 14.13
N THR A 102 5.81 -4.00 14.90
CA THR A 102 4.89 -5.12 14.65
C THR A 102 4.13 -4.91 13.36
N LEU A 103 3.50 -3.75 13.20
CA LEU A 103 2.75 -3.40 11.99
C LEU A 103 3.67 -3.23 10.76
N LEU A 104 4.91 -2.77 10.96
CA LEU A 104 5.92 -2.73 9.88
C LEU A 104 6.26 -4.14 9.38
N LYS A 105 6.35 -5.11 10.29
CA LYS A 105 6.53 -6.52 9.95
C LYS A 105 5.34 -7.07 9.17
N ASP A 106 4.11 -6.75 9.61
CA ASP A 106 2.88 -7.18 8.93
C ASP A 106 2.78 -6.56 7.53
N LEU A 107 3.11 -5.28 7.39
CA LEU A 107 3.17 -4.59 6.09
C LEU A 107 4.20 -5.24 5.17
N GLY A 108 5.40 -5.51 5.65
CA GLY A 108 6.44 -6.21 4.88
C GLY A 108 5.97 -7.59 4.44
N THR A 109 5.32 -8.35 5.30
CA THR A 109 4.77 -9.66 4.97
C THR A 109 3.67 -9.58 3.90
N ALA A 110 2.83 -8.55 3.96
CA ALA A 110 1.81 -8.32 2.92
C ALA A 110 2.45 -7.98 1.56
N ILE A 111 3.48 -7.11 1.54
CA ILE A 111 4.23 -6.76 0.34
C ILE A 111 4.90 -8.00 -0.28
N GLU A 112 5.58 -8.82 0.54
CA GLU A 112 6.20 -10.07 0.06
C GLU A 112 5.19 -11.02 -0.57
N LYS A 113 4.04 -11.23 0.07
CA LYS A 113 2.97 -12.07 -0.46
C LYS A 113 2.40 -11.54 -1.77
N LEU A 114 2.16 -10.23 -1.86
CA LEU A 114 1.68 -9.61 -3.09
C LEU A 114 2.69 -9.78 -4.24
N ASN A 115 3.97 -9.62 -3.95
CA ASN A 115 5.02 -9.85 -4.94
C ASN A 115 5.08 -11.33 -5.38
N LYS A 116 5.24 -12.26 -4.41
CA LYS A 116 5.50 -13.67 -4.70
C LYS A 116 4.28 -14.42 -5.22
N GLU A 117 3.10 -14.14 -4.67
CA GLU A 117 1.88 -14.90 -4.93
C GLU A 117 0.96 -14.24 -5.96
N LYS A 118 1.00 -12.91 -6.07
CA LYS A 118 0.12 -12.12 -6.95
C LYS A 118 0.85 -11.44 -8.10
N GLY A 119 2.18 -11.52 -8.15
CA GLY A 119 3.01 -10.97 -9.23
C GLY A 119 3.06 -9.43 -9.28
N TYR A 120 2.87 -8.77 -8.14
CA TYR A 120 3.05 -7.32 -8.04
C TYR A 120 4.53 -6.96 -8.11
N THR A 121 4.82 -5.86 -8.79
CA THR A 121 6.15 -5.22 -8.74
C THR A 121 6.08 -4.01 -7.82
N PHE A 122 7.05 -3.87 -6.94
CA PHE A 122 7.14 -2.73 -6.03
C PHE A 122 8.39 -1.90 -6.33
N CYS A 123 8.25 -0.57 -6.33
CA CYS A 123 9.35 0.36 -6.22
C CYS A 123 9.16 1.11 -4.89
N MET A 124 10.14 1.00 -3.99
CA MET A 124 10.02 1.49 -2.63
C MET A 124 11.10 2.55 -2.37
N ILE A 125 10.69 3.68 -1.79
CA ILE A 125 11.59 4.70 -1.24
C ILE A 125 11.50 4.57 0.27
N GLU A 126 12.61 4.24 0.90
CA GLU A 126 12.70 4.03 2.35
C GLU A 126 14.12 4.34 2.85
N HIS A 127 14.24 4.60 4.13
CA HIS A 127 15.50 4.83 4.80
C HIS A 127 15.85 3.79 5.88
N ASP A 128 14.91 2.89 6.21
CA ASP A 128 15.15 1.75 7.10
C ASP A 128 15.83 0.62 6.32
N MET A 129 17.17 0.50 6.49
CA MET A 129 17.99 -0.47 5.78
C MET A 129 17.63 -1.93 6.08
N ASP A 130 17.06 -2.23 7.25
CA ASP A 130 16.63 -3.59 7.59
C ASP A 130 15.30 -3.92 6.91
N PHE A 131 14.40 -2.95 6.80
CA PHE A 131 13.15 -3.11 6.08
C PHE A 131 13.40 -3.26 4.58
N ILE A 132 14.27 -2.41 4.00
CA ILE A 132 14.68 -2.50 2.59
C ILE A 132 15.35 -3.84 2.32
N GLY A 133 16.34 -4.25 3.15
CA GLY A 133 17.10 -5.47 2.96
C GLY A 133 16.28 -6.74 2.99
N ARG A 134 15.13 -6.69 3.66
CA ARG A 134 14.17 -7.79 3.66
C ARG A 134 13.35 -7.89 2.38
N LEU A 135 13.04 -6.76 1.74
CA LEU A 135 11.99 -6.67 0.72
C LEU A 135 12.51 -6.38 -0.68
N CYS A 136 13.68 -5.74 -0.80
CA CYS A 136 14.16 -5.17 -2.06
C CYS A 136 15.46 -5.83 -2.52
N ASP A 137 15.50 -6.14 -3.79
CA ASP A 137 16.69 -6.56 -4.53
C ASP A 137 16.47 -6.23 -6.02
N PRO A 138 17.33 -5.41 -6.64
CA PRO A 138 18.43 -4.64 -6.06
C PRO A 138 17.96 -3.42 -5.26
N VAL A 139 18.90 -2.77 -4.56
CA VAL A 139 18.72 -1.44 -3.97
C VAL A 139 19.53 -0.41 -4.73
N ILE A 140 18.99 0.80 -4.82
CA ILE A 140 19.64 1.96 -5.42
C ILE A 140 19.75 3.03 -4.33
N VAL A 141 20.99 3.41 -3.98
CA VAL A 141 21.25 4.49 -3.03
C VAL A 141 21.45 5.79 -3.80
N MET A 142 20.71 6.82 -3.41
CA MET A 142 20.78 8.14 -4.02
C MET A 142 21.17 9.20 -2.99
N ALA A 143 22.02 10.13 -3.37
CA ALA A 143 22.28 11.35 -2.62
C ALA A 143 22.55 12.52 -3.58
N GLU A 144 22.16 13.74 -3.17
CA GLU A 144 22.34 14.98 -3.94
C GLU A 144 21.87 14.88 -5.41
N GLY A 145 20.76 14.13 -5.63
CA GLY A 145 20.18 13.95 -6.96
C GLY A 145 20.93 12.97 -7.87
N SER A 146 21.91 12.23 -7.35
CA SER A 146 22.73 11.27 -8.11
C SER A 146 22.66 9.88 -7.50
N VAL A 147 22.81 8.85 -8.35
CA VAL A 147 22.96 7.46 -7.89
C VAL A 147 24.38 7.28 -7.36
N LEU A 148 24.52 6.88 -6.10
CA LEU A 148 25.79 6.57 -5.46
C LEU A 148 26.16 5.10 -5.60
N PHE A 149 25.15 4.23 -5.47
CA PHE A 149 25.36 2.78 -5.40
C PHE A 149 24.13 2.06 -5.99
N GLU A 150 24.37 0.92 -6.64
CA GLU A 150 23.33 -0.03 -7.05
C GLU A 150 23.84 -1.46 -6.82
N GLY A 151 23.07 -2.28 -6.10
CA GLY A 151 23.45 -3.64 -5.79
C GLY A 151 22.68 -4.24 -4.61
N SER A 152 23.30 -5.18 -3.89
CA SER A 152 22.69 -5.76 -2.70
C SER A 152 22.72 -4.81 -1.48
N VAL A 153 21.82 -5.01 -0.51
CA VAL A 153 21.83 -4.22 0.74
C VAL A 153 23.11 -4.50 1.53
N GLU A 154 23.61 -5.74 1.51
CA GLU A 154 24.83 -6.14 2.19
C GLU A 154 26.07 -5.41 1.65
N ASP A 155 26.13 -5.18 0.35
CA ASP A 155 27.21 -4.44 -0.30
C ASP A 155 27.03 -2.93 -0.07
N ALA A 156 25.80 -2.43 -0.15
CA ALA A 156 25.49 -1.03 0.18
C ALA A 156 25.95 -0.65 1.59
N LYS A 157 25.72 -1.52 2.58
CA LYS A 157 26.14 -1.31 3.98
C LYS A 157 27.68 -1.26 4.17
N LYS A 158 28.46 -1.70 3.20
CA LYS A 158 29.94 -1.72 3.22
C LYS A 158 30.57 -0.66 2.34
N ASP A 159 29.78 -0.06 1.44
CA ASP A 159 30.30 0.95 0.51
C ASP A 159 30.61 2.26 1.25
N GLU A 160 31.86 2.74 1.12
CA GLU A 160 32.36 3.92 1.82
C GLU A 160 31.54 5.18 1.48
N LYS A 161 31.12 5.35 0.22
CA LYS A 161 30.32 6.52 -0.20
C LYS A 161 28.92 6.48 0.40
N VAL A 162 28.33 5.30 0.50
CA VAL A 162 27.04 5.12 1.15
C VAL A 162 27.14 5.44 2.64
N ILE A 163 28.16 4.92 3.31
CA ILE A 163 28.42 5.18 4.75
C ILE A 163 28.62 6.68 4.98
N GLU A 164 29.47 7.35 4.20
CA GLU A 164 29.70 8.79 4.30
C GLU A 164 28.43 9.61 4.10
N SER A 165 27.56 9.21 3.16
CA SER A 165 26.31 9.93 2.87
C SER A 165 25.29 9.81 4.01
N TYR A 166 25.30 8.71 4.76
CA TYR A 166 24.39 8.46 5.89
C TYR A 166 24.90 9.04 7.21
N LEU A 167 26.20 8.94 7.48
CA LEU A 167 26.81 9.41 8.73
C LEU A 167 27.18 10.89 8.71
N GLY A 168 27.14 11.51 7.53
CA GLY A 168 27.65 12.85 7.33
C GLY A 168 29.19 12.86 7.33
N ARG A 169 29.78 13.80 6.62
CA ARG A 169 31.21 14.08 6.76
C ARG A 169 31.42 14.70 8.14
N GLY A 170 32.04 13.93 9.06
CA GLY A 170 32.52 14.45 10.34
C GLY A 170 33.57 15.55 10.17
#